data_ed3c6e0f6f0ead489f53c399a1852e95
#
_entry.id   ed3c6e0f6f0ead489f53c399a1852e95
#
_cell.length_a   1.000
_cell.length_b   1.000
_cell.length_c   1.000
_cell.angle_alpha   90.00
_cell.angle_beta   90.00
_cell.angle_gamma   90.00
#
_symmetry.space_group_name_H-M   'P 1'
#
loop_
_entity.id
_entity.type
_entity.pdbx_description
1 polymer ?
#
loop_
_entity_poly.entity_id
_entity_poly.type
_entity_poly.pdbx_seq_one_letter_code
_entity_poly.pdbx_strand_id
1 'polypeptide(L)'
;MSGDLSGKSAVRRELLDARALLSPEDVQRAAAVLARLALDLPELAEAGTVAAYVSVGREPGTRALLDALRARGVRVVLPVLKADNDLDWGVYEGAEHLVRAGRGLLEPDGARLGVDAVLDADAVLLPGVAVDARGMRLGRGGGSYDRVLARLSAAGADPALVVLLYANEVVARVPEEPHDHPVHAVVTPEAVRRFTGSTDATDATDATDATDATDATDATDATDATE
;
A
#
# COMPACT_ATOMS: atom_id res chain seq x y z
N MET A 1 -24.58 -16.48 10.08
CA MET A 1 -23.45 -15.55 9.76
C MET A 1 -22.08 -16.25 9.74
N SER A 2 -21.98 -17.51 9.28
CA SER A 2 -20.69 -18.26 9.25
C SER A 2 -20.03 -18.33 7.86
N GLY A 3 -20.62 -17.73 6.83
CA GLY A 3 -20.14 -17.89 5.44
C GLY A 3 -18.91 -17.06 5.07
N ASP A 4 -18.67 -15.93 5.74
CA ASP A 4 -17.67 -14.94 5.31
C ASP A 4 -16.25 -15.24 5.82
N LEU A 5 -16.12 -15.79 7.02
CA LEU A 5 -14.82 -16.22 7.56
C LEU A 5 -14.18 -17.35 6.74
N SER A 6 -15.00 -18.20 6.11
CA SER A 6 -14.53 -19.27 5.22
C SER A 6 -13.94 -18.68 3.93
N GLY A 7 -14.56 -17.62 3.38
CA GLY A 7 -14.07 -16.91 2.20
C GLY A 7 -12.74 -16.22 2.45
N LYS A 8 -12.62 -15.43 3.53
CA LYS A 8 -11.36 -14.75 3.90
C LYS A 8 -10.21 -15.76 4.10
N SER A 9 -10.49 -16.90 4.74
CA SER A 9 -9.46 -17.92 5.01
C SER A 9 -9.00 -18.65 3.75
N ALA A 10 -9.90 -18.90 2.79
CA ALA A 10 -9.55 -19.53 1.51
C ALA A 10 -8.64 -18.62 0.68
N VAL A 11 -9.02 -17.35 0.51
CA VAL A 11 -8.22 -16.35 -0.22
C VAL A 11 -6.84 -16.15 0.42
N ARG A 12 -6.78 -16.02 1.76
CA ARG A 12 -5.49 -15.94 2.47
C ARG A 12 -4.58 -17.11 2.18
N ARG A 13 -5.10 -18.32 2.25
CA ARG A 13 -4.31 -19.54 2.02
C ARG A 13 -3.75 -19.58 0.61
N GLU A 14 -4.59 -19.38 -0.40
CA GLU A 14 -4.17 -19.36 -1.80
C GLU A 14 -3.03 -18.38 -2.07
N LEU A 15 -3.17 -17.14 -1.62
CA LEU A 15 -2.17 -16.11 -1.84
C LEU A 15 -0.89 -16.33 -1.02
N LEU A 16 -0.99 -16.84 0.19
CA LEU A 16 0.18 -17.20 0.99
C LEU A 16 0.92 -18.40 0.43
N ASP A 17 0.21 -19.37 -0.13
CA ASP A 17 0.80 -20.51 -0.84
C ASP A 17 1.54 -20.02 -2.11
N ALA A 18 0.95 -19.09 -2.87
CA ALA A 18 1.63 -18.44 -4.00
C ALA A 18 2.90 -17.69 -3.57
N ARG A 19 2.85 -16.93 -2.46
CA ARG A 19 4.06 -16.30 -1.89
C ARG A 19 5.15 -17.30 -1.53
N ALA A 20 4.77 -18.47 -1.04
CA ALA A 20 5.72 -19.51 -0.66
C ALA A 20 6.52 -20.06 -1.85
N LEU A 21 6.06 -19.88 -3.07
CA LEU A 21 6.72 -20.29 -4.31
C LEU A 21 7.74 -19.27 -4.83
N LEU A 22 7.71 -18.02 -4.35
CA LEU A 22 8.65 -16.98 -4.79
C LEU A 22 10.09 -17.35 -4.41
N SER A 23 11.03 -17.13 -5.32
CA SER A 23 12.45 -17.28 -5.00
C SER A 23 12.94 -16.13 -4.10
N PRO A 24 14.04 -16.32 -3.35
CA PRO A 24 14.64 -15.20 -2.60
C PRO A 24 15.02 -14.02 -3.50
N GLU A 25 15.47 -14.30 -4.73
CA GLU A 25 15.85 -13.29 -5.72
C GLU A 25 14.64 -12.49 -6.19
N ASP A 26 13.49 -13.15 -6.41
CA ASP A 26 12.24 -12.47 -6.79
C ASP A 26 11.75 -11.57 -5.66
N VAL A 27 11.78 -12.05 -4.41
CA VAL A 27 11.42 -11.25 -3.23
C VAL A 27 12.33 -10.02 -3.10
N GLN A 28 13.64 -10.18 -3.30
CA GLN A 28 14.59 -9.07 -3.20
C GLN A 28 14.40 -8.07 -4.34
N ARG A 29 14.19 -8.54 -5.57
CA ARG A 29 13.92 -7.70 -6.74
C ARG A 29 12.64 -6.89 -6.56
N ALA A 30 11.57 -7.55 -6.11
CA ALA A 30 10.30 -6.89 -5.80
C ALA A 30 10.46 -5.82 -4.72
N ALA A 31 11.21 -6.11 -3.64
CA ALA A 31 11.46 -5.17 -2.55
C ALA A 31 12.15 -3.90 -3.02
N ALA A 32 13.14 -4.00 -3.92
CA ALA A 32 13.84 -2.83 -4.46
C ALA A 32 12.91 -1.94 -5.32
N VAL A 33 12.05 -2.56 -6.14
CA VAL A 33 11.08 -1.82 -6.96
C VAL A 33 10.01 -1.18 -6.09
N LEU A 34 9.47 -1.91 -5.11
CA LEU A 34 8.49 -1.40 -4.16
C LEU A 34 9.02 -0.19 -3.38
N ALA A 35 10.26 -0.27 -2.89
CA ALA A 35 10.88 0.84 -2.18
C ALA A 35 10.96 2.10 -3.06
N ARG A 36 11.40 1.96 -4.31
CA ARG A 36 11.47 3.07 -5.27
C ARG A 36 10.11 3.68 -5.53
N LEU A 37 9.12 2.86 -5.89
CA LEU A 37 7.78 3.35 -6.21
C LEU A 37 7.07 3.96 -5.00
N ALA A 38 7.25 3.38 -3.82
CA ALA A 38 6.68 3.93 -2.60
C ALA A 38 7.29 5.29 -2.21
N LEU A 39 8.60 5.47 -2.39
CA LEU A 39 9.29 6.74 -2.13
C LEU A 39 8.90 7.88 -3.06
N ASP A 40 8.31 7.56 -4.20
CA ASP A 40 7.78 8.53 -5.17
C ASP A 40 6.31 8.92 -4.86
N LEU A 41 5.67 8.26 -3.89
CA LEU A 41 4.34 8.67 -3.42
C LEU A 41 4.44 9.99 -2.65
N PRO A 42 3.66 11.02 -2.98
CA PRO A 42 3.64 12.30 -2.24
C PRO A 42 3.43 12.09 -0.74
N GLU A 43 2.56 11.17 -0.36
CA GLU A 43 2.23 10.84 1.03
C GLU A 43 3.43 10.30 1.83
N LEU A 44 4.43 9.74 1.16
CA LEU A 44 5.66 9.28 1.79
C LEU A 44 6.83 10.24 1.55
N ALA A 45 6.84 10.94 0.41
CA ALA A 45 7.89 11.89 0.07
C ALA A 45 7.85 13.14 0.95
N GLU A 46 6.66 13.57 1.36
CA GLU A 46 6.41 14.77 2.17
C GLU A 46 6.19 14.45 3.66
N ALA A 47 6.16 13.17 4.03
CA ALA A 47 5.92 12.76 5.40
C ALA A 47 7.06 13.15 6.36
N GLY A 48 6.73 13.70 7.51
CA GLY A 48 7.63 13.87 8.65
C GLY A 48 7.72 12.61 9.50
N THR A 49 6.60 11.88 9.64
CA THR A 49 6.52 10.63 10.41
C THR A 49 5.76 9.56 9.62
N VAL A 50 6.33 8.36 9.53
CA VAL A 50 5.71 7.19 8.89
C VAL A 50 5.66 6.04 9.90
N ALA A 51 4.45 5.53 10.17
CA ALA A 51 4.28 4.26 10.85
C ALA A 51 4.41 3.13 9.81
N ALA A 52 5.31 2.19 10.05
CA ALA A 52 5.64 1.15 9.09
C ALA A 52 5.76 -0.22 9.78
N TYR A 53 6.25 -1.22 9.07
CA TYR A 53 6.51 -2.56 9.62
C TYR A 53 7.75 -3.18 8.98
N VAL A 54 8.37 -4.12 9.67
CA VAL A 54 9.43 -4.96 9.09
C VAL A 54 8.79 -6.20 8.49
N SER A 55 8.97 -6.39 7.20
CA SER A 55 8.45 -7.57 6.49
C SER A 55 9.01 -8.88 7.04
N VAL A 56 8.15 -9.91 7.12
CA VAL A 56 8.49 -11.23 7.65
C VAL A 56 8.37 -12.28 6.56
N GLY A 57 9.37 -13.16 6.49
CA GLY A 57 9.39 -14.28 5.55
C GLY A 57 9.38 -13.81 4.09
N ARG A 58 8.31 -14.16 3.36
CA ARG A 58 8.14 -13.78 1.94
C ARG A 58 7.12 -12.66 1.73
N GLU A 59 6.90 -11.85 2.73
CA GLU A 59 6.16 -10.60 2.55
C GLU A 59 6.91 -9.66 1.61
N PRO A 60 6.20 -8.78 0.89
CA PRO A 60 6.83 -7.68 0.16
C PRO A 60 7.83 -6.95 1.05
N GLY A 61 9.10 -6.92 0.63
CA GLY A 61 10.19 -6.46 1.48
C GLY A 61 10.11 -4.97 1.79
N THR A 62 10.21 -4.60 3.08
CA THR A 62 10.11 -3.20 3.53
C THR A 62 11.45 -2.57 3.91
N ARG A 63 12.48 -3.35 4.21
CA ARG A 63 13.75 -2.83 4.79
C ARG A 63 14.38 -1.72 3.98
N ALA A 64 14.52 -1.90 2.66
CA ALA A 64 15.10 -0.87 1.79
C ALA A 64 14.30 0.44 1.82
N LEU A 65 12.98 0.35 1.93
CA LEU A 65 12.10 1.51 2.08
C LEU A 65 12.30 2.20 3.44
N LEU A 66 12.37 1.41 4.54
CA LEU A 66 12.59 1.96 5.88
C LEU A 66 13.92 2.71 5.98
N ASP A 67 15.00 2.11 5.45
CA ASP A 67 16.33 2.73 5.42
C ASP A 67 16.34 4.02 4.58
N ALA A 68 15.66 4.02 3.44
CA ALA A 68 15.58 5.18 2.57
C ALA A 68 14.73 6.32 3.17
N LEU A 69 13.62 6.01 3.82
CA LEU A 69 12.81 7.02 4.56
C LEU A 69 13.66 7.65 5.68
N ARG A 70 14.31 6.82 6.49
CA ARG A 70 15.22 7.31 7.55
C ARG A 70 16.33 8.19 6.99
N ALA A 71 16.96 7.78 5.88
CA ALA A 71 18.03 8.56 5.23
C ALA A 71 17.54 9.92 4.70
N ARG A 72 16.24 10.07 4.41
CA ARG A 72 15.59 11.34 4.05
C ARG A 72 15.20 12.19 5.26
N GLY A 73 15.46 11.73 6.50
CA GLY A 73 15.11 12.42 7.72
C GLY A 73 13.67 12.17 8.19
N VAL A 74 12.95 11.25 7.57
CA VAL A 74 11.61 10.84 7.99
C VAL A 74 11.73 10.05 9.30
N ARG A 75 10.91 10.38 10.28
CA ARG A 75 10.78 9.59 11.51
C ARG A 75 9.97 8.34 11.22
N VAL A 76 10.63 7.18 11.20
CA VAL A 76 9.95 5.89 11.00
C VAL A 76 9.68 5.27 12.37
N VAL A 77 8.43 4.88 12.63
CA VAL A 77 8.03 4.12 13.82
C VAL A 77 7.57 2.73 13.42
N LEU A 78 8.01 1.73 14.18
CA LEU A 78 7.73 0.31 13.93
C LEU A 78 6.92 -0.29 15.08
N PRO A 79 6.05 -1.27 14.78
CA PRO A 79 5.21 -1.88 15.79
C PRO A 79 5.99 -2.78 16.74
N VAL A 80 5.55 -2.79 17.98
CA VAL A 80 5.95 -3.72 19.02
C VAL A 80 4.70 -4.45 19.49
N LEU A 81 4.66 -5.76 19.28
CA LEU A 81 3.48 -6.57 19.55
C LEU A 81 3.30 -6.78 21.05
N LYS A 82 2.15 -6.33 21.57
CA LYS A 82 1.75 -6.56 22.95
C LYS A 82 1.09 -7.93 23.15
N ALA A 83 0.99 -8.36 24.39
CA ALA A 83 0.38 -9.64 24.75
C ALA A 83 -1.11 -9.76 24.35
N ASP A 84 -1.80 -8.63 24.31
CA ASP A 84 -3.22 -8.54 23.91
C ASP A 84 -3.41 -8.38 22.38
N ASN A 85 -2.36 -8.53 21.60
CA ASN A 85 -2.27 -8.28 20.15
C ASN A 85 -2.48 -6.81 19.74
N ASP A 86 -2.45 -5.85 20.66
CA ASP A 86 -2.32 -4.45 20.30
C ASP A 86 -0.87 -4.12 19.91
N LEU A 87 -0.66 -2.98 19.26
CA LEU A 87 0.66 -2.53 18.84
C LEU A 87 1.08 -1.30 19.65
N ASP A 88 2.19 -1.43 20.36
CA ASP A 88 3.00 -0.32 20.79
C ASP A 88 3.97 0.07 19.67
N TRP A 89 4.65 1.17 19.78
CA TRP A 89 5.54 1.67 18.73
C TRP A 89 6.93 1.98 19.29
N GLY A 90 7.93 1.89 18.42
CA GLY A 90 9.30 2.31 18.73
C GLY A 90 9.95 2.90 17.46
N VAL A 91 10.92 3.80 17.65
CA VAL A 91 11.62 4.45 16.53
C VAL A 91 12.52 3.44 15.82
N TYR A 92 12.54 3.48 14.50
CA TYR A 92 13.48 2.75 13.68
C TYR A 92 14.79 3.52 13.55
N GLU A 93 15.85 2.99 14.12
CA GLU A 93 17.19 3.60 14.12
C GLU A 93 18.19 2.89 13.19
N GLY A 94 17.72 1.85 12.49
CA GLY A 94 18.53 1.04 11.57
C GLY A 94 18.33 -0.45 11.82
N ALA A 95 18.82 -1.28 10.89
CA ALA A 95 18.66 -2.74 10.97
C ALA A 95 19.39 -3.35 12.18
N GLU A 96 20.47 -2.71 12.64
CA GLU A 96 21.26 -3.07 13.81
C GLU A 96 20.49 -2.89 15.13
N HIS A 97 19.47 -2.02 15.14
CA HIS A 97 18.60 -1.74 16.28
C HIS A 97 17.29 -2.55 16.24
N LEU A 98 17.25 -3.63 15.44
CA LEU A 98 16.13 -4.56 15.40
C LEU A 98 16.47 -5.85 16.17
N VAL A 99 15.60 -6.20 17.10
CA VAL A 99 15.71 -7.43 17.88
C VAL A 99 14.66 -8.44 17.49
N ARG A 100 14.99 -9.72 17.61
CA ARG A 100 14.01 -10.80 17.36
C ARG A 100 13.00 -10.86 18.51
N ALA A 101 11.74 -10.78 18.14
CA ALA A 101 10.60 -10.91 19.03
C ALA A 101 9.79 -12.17 18.74
N GLY A 102 8.70 -12.36 19.45
CA GLY A 102 7.80 -13.48 19.25
C GLY A 102 7.26 -13.55 17.81
N ARG A 103 6.84 -14.74 17.37
CA ARG A 103 6.23 -15.00 16.04
C ARG A 103 7.15 -14.66 14.86
N GLY A 104 8.46 -14.58 15.08
CA GLY A 104 9.43 -14.23 14.04
C GLY A 104 9.48 -12.77 13.65
N LEU A 105 8.84 -11.89 14.42
CA LEU A 105 8.86 -10.45 14.22
C LEU A 105 10.24 -9.87 14.53
N LEU A 106 10.52 -8.71 13.95
CA LEU A 106 11.65 -7.85 14.30
C LEU A 106 11.07 -6.54 14.83
N GLU A 107 11.49 -6.19 16.02
CA GLU A 107 11.00 -5.01 16.74
C GLU A 107 12.16 -4.08 17.09
N PRO A 108 11.96 -2.76 17.16
CA PRO A 108 12.99 -1.84 17.61
C PRO A 108 13.37 -2.10 19.07
N ASP A 109 14.65 -2.01 19.41
CA ASP A 109 15.20 -2.22 20.76
C ASP A 109 15.08 -0.98 21.65
N GLY A 110 14.73 0.17 21.08
CA GLY A 110 14.62 1.45 21.75
C GLY A 110 13.40 1.61 22.68
N ALA A 111 13.20 2.83 23.16
CA ALA A 111 12.09 3.18 24.04
C ALA A 111 10.73 2.97 23.38
N ARG A 112 9.75 2.54 24.17
CA ARG A 112 8.35 2.42 23.76
C ARG A 112 7.69 3.81 23.77
N LEU A 113 6.96 4.10 22.69
CA LEU A 113 6.30 5.40 22.48
C LEU A 113 4.84 5.42 22.94
N GLY A 114 4.28 4.23 23.22
CA GLY A 114 2.87 4.07 23.51
C GLY A 114 2.06 3.71 22.27
N VAL A 115 0.86 3.18 22.50
CA VAL A 115 -0.05 2.72 21.42
C VAL A 115 -0.57 3.87 20.56
N ASP A 116 -0.60 5.08 21.11
CA ASP A 116 -1.14 6.27 20.44
C ASP A 116 -0.10 7.01 19.59
N ALA A 117 1.16 6.56 19.59
CA ALA A 117 2.21 7.17 18.75
C ALA A 117 1.91 7.10 17.25
N VAL A 118 1.05 6.19 16.80
CA VAL A 118 0.57 6.12 15.42
C VAL A 118 -0.32 7.30 15.02
N LEU A 119 -0.90 8.01 15.99
CA LEU A 119 -1.77 9.16 15.73
C LEU A 119 -1.00 10.36 15.17
N ASP A 120 0.31 10.41 15.39
CA ASP A 120 1.20 11.46 14.88
C ASP A 120 1.79 11.12 13.50
N ALA A 121 1.40 9.99 12.89
CA ALA A 121 1.91 9.59 11.60
C ALA A 121 1.18 10.31 10.46
N ASP A 122 1.94 10.80 9.46
CA ASP A 122 1.41 11.34 8.21
C ASP A 122 0.99 10.21 7.26
N ALA A 123 1.67 9.07 7.35
CA ALA A 123 1.35 7.88 6.58
C ALA A 123 1.54 6.60 7.41
N VAL A 124 0.72 5.59 7.10
CA VAL A 124 0.81 4.25 7.70
C VAL A 124 0.99 3.21 6.60
N LEU A 125 2.13 2.53 6.59
CA LEU A 125 2.36 1.36 5.76
C LEU A 125 1.73 0.15 6.43
N LEU A 126 0.74 -0.45 5.78
CA LEU A 126 -0.01 -1.59 6.32
C LEU A 126 0.46 -2.90 5.69
N PRO A 127 0.71 -3.96 6.48
CA PRO A 127 0.88 -5.29 5.93
C PRO A 127 -0.45 -5.81 5.36
N GLY A 128 -0.38 -6.53 4.26
CA GLY A 128 -1.55 -7.09 3.61
C GLY A 128 -1.25 -8.45 2.96
N VAL A 129 -2.31 -9.19 2.63
CA VAL A 129 -2.30 -10.39 1.82
C VAL A 129 -2.98 -10.13 0.47
N ALA A 130 -3.99 -9.26 0.47
CA ALA A 130 -4.66 -8.82 -0.74
C ALA A 130 -5.25 -7.42 -0.57
N VAL A 131 -5.53 -6.79 -1.71
CA VAL A 131 -6.40 -5.60 -1.80
C VAL A 131 -7.32 -5.77 -3.02
N ASP A 132 -8.55 -5.25 -2.95
CA ASP A 132 -9.45 -5.23 -4.09
C ASP A 132 -9.52 -3.86 -4.78
N ALA A 133 -10.32 -3.77 -5.84
CA ALA A 133 -10.50 -2.55 -6.63
C ALA A 133 -11.09 -1.36 -5.85
N ARG A 134 -11.66 -1.60 -4.66
CA ARG A 134 -12.24 -0.59 -3.77
C ARG A 134 -11.28 -0.17 -2.67
N GLY A 135 -10.07 -0.73 -2.63
CA GLY A 135 -9.10 -0.49 -1.57
C GLY A 135 -9.32 -1.36 -0.32
N MET A 136 -10.26 -2.32 -0.34
CA MET A 136 -10.49 -3.19 0.81
C MET A 136 -9.33 -4.16 0.99
N ARG A 137 -8.66 -4.07 2.15
CA ARG A 137 -7.45 -4.83 2.48
C ARG A 137 -7.78 -6.13 3.23
N LEU A 138 -7.17 -7.21 2.81
CA LEU A 138 -7.16 -8.48 3.55
C LEU A 138 -5.84 -8.63 4.30
N GLY A 139 -5.89 -8.61 5.62
CA GLY A 139 -4.74 -8.89 6.48
C GLY A 139 -4.58 -10.38 6.78
N ARG A 140 -3.56 -10.74 7.58
CA ARG A 140 -3.31 -12.11 8.05
C ARG A 140 -4.31 -12.63 9.08
N GLY A 141 -5.21 -11.78 9.60
CA GLY A 141 -6.26 -12.18 10.56
C GLY A 141 -5.83 -12.10 12.03
N GLY A 142 -4.75 -11.40 12.36
CA GLY A 142 -4.29 -11.22 13.75
C GLY A 142 -5.01 -10.10 14.52
N GLY A 143 -5.76 -9.23 13.82
CA GLY A 143 -6.53 -8.14 14.42
C GLY A 143 -5.71 -6.94 14.91
N SER A 144 -4.38 -6.99 14.90
CA SER A 144 -3.53 -5.92 15.43
C SER A 144 -3.71 -4.60 14.65
N TYR A 145 -3.69 -4.68 13.32
CA TYR A 145 -3.86 -3.48 12.47
C TYR A 145 -5.31 -3.00 12.42
N ASP A 146 -6.28 -3.86 12.65
CA ASP A 146 -7.69 -3.46 12.76
C ASP A 146 -7.90 -2.57 14.01
N ARG A 147 -7.17 -2.85 15.11
CA ARG A 147 -7.13 -1.98 16.29
C ARG A 147 -6.42 -0.64 16.02
N VAL A 148 -5.34 -0.64 15.23
CA VAL A 148 -4.68 0.59 14.82
C VAL A 148 -5.64 1.47 14.01
N LEU A 149 -6.32 0.90 13.01
CA LEU A 149 -7.28 1.63 12.18
C LEU A 149 -8.47 2.15 13.01
N ALA A 150 -8.99 1.35 13.92
CA ALA A 150 -10.04 1.78 14.85
C ALA A 150 -9.59 2.94 15.76
N ARG A 151 -8.32 2.92 16.22
CA ARG A 151 -7.74 3.99 17.02
C ARG A 151 -7.60 5.29 16.24
N LEU A 152 -7.07 5.22 15.00
CA LEU A 152 -6.98 6.37 14.10
C LEU A 152 -8.37 6.98 13.87
N SER A 153 -9.35 6.17 13.53
CA SER A 153 -10.73 6.61 13.31
C SER A 153 -11.35 7.25 14.56
N ALA A 154 -11.16 6.64 15.73
CA ALA A 154 -11.70 7.17 17.00
C ALA A 154 -11.06 8.51 17.38
N ALA A 155 -9.80 8.73 17.04
CA ALA A 155 -9.08 9.99 17.30
C ALA A 155 -9.34 11.05 16.21
N GLY A 156 -10.00 10.71 15.10
CA GLY A 156 -10.17 11.60 13.96
C GLY A 156 -8.85 11.86 13.22
N ALA A 157 -7.85 10.98 13.38
CA ALA A 157 -6.59 11.04 12.65
C ALA A 157 -6.76 10.37 11.28
N ASP A 158 -6.27 11.02 10.23
CA ASP A 158 -6.44 10.60 8.84
C ASP A 158 -5.09 10.51 8.10
N PRO A 159 -4.16 9.66 8.57
CA PRO A 159 -2.91 9.43 7.84
C PRO A 159 -3.18 8.72 6.51
N ALA A 160 -2.29 8.92 5.54
CA ALA A 160 -2.34 8.14 4.31
C ALA A 160 -2.12 6.64 4.58
N LEU A 161 -3.07 5.79 4.24
CA LEU A 161 -3.00 4.33 4.40
C LEU A 161 -2.47 3.70 3.12
N VAL A 162 -1.27 3.12 3.15
CA VAL A 162 -0.62 2.51 1.99
C VAL A 162 -0.31 1.05 2.27
N VAL A 163 -0.64 0.15 1.34
CA VAL A 163 -0.30 -1.27 1.43
C VAL A 163 0.71 -1.66 0.35
N LEU A 164 1.69 -2.48 0.71
CA LEU A 164 2.67 -3.05 -0.21
C LEU A 164 2.30 -4.49 -0.51
N LEU A 165 2.15 -4.83 -1.79
CA LEU A 165 1.71 -6.15 -2.25
C LEU A 165 2.50 -6.61 -3.48
N TYR A 166 2.42 -7.91 -3.78
CA TYR A 166 2.77 -8.42 -5.11
C TYR A 166 1.62 -8.19 -6.09
N ALA A 167 1.90 -8.17 -7.38
CA ALA A 167 0.90 -7.83 -8.40
C ALA A 167 -0.33 -8.76 -8.39
N ASN A 168 -0.11 -10.06 -8.19
CA ASN A 168 -1.16 -11.08 -8.12
C ASN A 168 -2.04 -10.99 -6.85
N GLU A 169 -1.73 -10.10 -5.93
CA GLU A 169 -2.46 -9.88 -4.68
C GLU A 169 -3.46 -8.72 -4.78
N VAL A 170 -3.49 -8.04 -5.92
CA VAL A 170 -4.56 -7.13 -6.28
C VAL A 170 -5.68 -7.97 -6.91
N VAL A 171 -6.73 -8.22 -6.15
CA VAL A 171 -7.80 -9.16 -6.50
C VAL A 171 -9.09 -8.44 -6.88
N ALA A 172 -10.02 -9.16 -7.51
CA ALA A 172 -11.31 -8.57 -7.91
C ALA A 172 -12.15 -8.13 -6.71
N ARG A 173 -12.17 -8.96 -5.65
CA ARG A 173 -12.94 -8.69 -4.43
C ARG A 173 -12.31 -9.34 -3.20
N VAL A 174 -12.24 -8.57 -2.12
CA VAL A 174 -11.93 -9.06 -0.78
C VAL A 174 -13.24 -9.18 -0.01
N PRO A 175 -13.51 -10.31 0.68
CA PRO A 175 -14.60 -10.38 1.62
C PRO A 175 -14.40 -9.36 2.74
N GLU A 176 -15.43 -8.56 3.04
CA GLU A 176 -15.35 -7.44 3.98
C GLU A 176 -16.28 -7.62 5.18
N GLU A 177 -15.96 -6.94 6.27
CA GLU A 177 -16.78 -6.81 7.48
C GLU A 177 -17.07 -5.32 7.72
N PRO A 178 -18.14 -4.98 8.46
CA PRO A 178 -18.55 -3.56 8.64
C PRO A 178 -17.51 -2.65 9.26
N HIS A 179 -16.46 -3.20 9.88
CA HIS A 179 -15.38 -2.45 10.52
C HIS A 179 -14.10 -2.39 9.66
N ASP A 180 -14.09 -3.03 8.49
CA ASP A 180 -12.94 -2.94 7.59
C ASP A 180 -12.88 -1.55 6.95
N HIS A 181 -11.69 -0.98 6.89
CA HIS A 181 -11.44 0.34 6.28
C HIS A 181 -10.66 0.17 4.97
N PRO A 182 -11.04 0.91 3.90
CA PRO A 182 -10.26 0.92 2.68
C PRO A 182 -8.90 1.61 2.90
N VAL A 183 -7.90 1.19 2.13
CA VAL A 183 -6.61 1.89 2.06
C VAL A 183 -6.64 2.95 0.96
N HIS A 184 -5.76 3.94 1.05
CA HIS A 184 -5.67 5.03 0.08
C HIS A 184 -4.86 4.65 -1.16
N ALA A 185 -3.86 3.78 -0.98
CA ALA A 185 -3.05 3.31 -2.10
C ALA A 185 -2.52 1.90 -1.90
N VAL A 186 -2.26 1.21 -3.01
CA VAL A 186 -1.47 0.00 -3.07
C VAL A 186 -0.27 0.21 -3.99
N VAL A 187 0.89 -0.22 -3.53
CA VAL A 187 2.13 -0.26 -4.31
C VAL A 187 2.45 -1.72 -4.60
N THR A 188 2.57 -2.05 -5.88
CA THR A 188 3.05 -3.34 -6.36
C THR A 188 4.33 -3.14 -7.17
N PRO A 189 5.11 -4.19 -7.47
CA PRO A 189 6.28 -4.05 -8.36
C PRO A 189 5.93 -3.57 -9.78
N GLU A 190 4.67 -3.66 -10.19
CA GLU A 190 4.22 -3.29 -11.54
C GLU A 190 3.63 -1.87 -11.60
N ALA A 191 2.93 -1.44 -10.54
CA ALA A 191 2.22 -0.17 -10.54
C ALA A 191 1.88 0.34 -9.13
N VAL A 192 1.60 1.62 -9.06
CA VAL A 192 0.90 2.26 -7.94
C VAL A 192 -0.56 2.45 -8.34
N ARG A 193 -1.47 2.03 -7.49
CA ARG A 193 -2.91 2.31 -7.65
C ARG A 193 -3.42 3.08 -6.44
N ARG A 194 -4.14 4.18 -6.70
CA ARG A 194 -4.84 4.96 -5.69
C ARG A 194 -6.31 4.57 -5.67
N PHE A 195 -6.89 4.63 -4.49
CA PHE A 195 -8.31 4.40 -4.28
C PHE A 195 -8.90 5.73 -3.84
N THR A 196 -9.76 6.32 -4.67
CA THR A 196 -10.51 7.51 -4.30
C THR A 196 -11.50 7.14 -3.21
N GLY A 197 -11.22 7.54 -1.98
CA GLY A 197 -12.21 7.58 -0.92
C GLY A 197 -13.30 8.58 -1.32
N SER A 198 -14.52 8.34 -0.92
CA SER A 198 -15.73 9.10 -1.26
C SER A 198 -15.72 10.54 -0.72
N THR A 199 -14.76 11.37 -1.18
CA THR A 199 -14.77 12.84 -1.01
C THR A 199 -13.81 13.46 -2.02
N ASP A 200 -14.18 13.38 -3.30
CA ASP A 200 -13.95 14.41 -4.32
C ASP A 200 -14.44 13.86 -5.67
N ALA A 201 -15.73 14.06 -5.89
CA ALA A 201 -16.30 13.99 -7.23
C ALA A 201 -16.09 15.34 -7.90
N THR A 202 -14.86 15.63 -8.32
CA THR A 202 -14.57 16.69 -9.29
C THR A 202 -13.16 16.49 -9.81
N ASP A 203 -13.06 15.88 -10.91
CA ASP A 203 -12.27 16.13 -12.11
C ASP A 203 -11.90 14.83 -12.82
N ALA A 204 -12.89 14.29 -13.53
CA ALA A 204 -12.64 13.44 -14.67
C ALA A 204 -12.95 14.27 -15.91
N THR A 205 -12.09 15.20 -16.26
CA THR A 205 -12.09 15.78 -17.61
C THR A 205 -11.41 14.80 -18.54
N ASP A 206 -12.23 14.05 -19.18
CA ASP A 206 -12.39 13.79 -20.60
C ASP A 206 -11.18 14.24 -21.46
N ALA A 207 -10.42 13.26 -21.86
CA ALA A 207 -9.49 13.35 -22.96
C ALA A 207 -9.86 12.29 -24.00
N THR A 208 -11.05 12.48 -24.59
CA THR A 208 -11.40 11.90 -25.86
C THR A 208 -11.92 13.04 -26.72
N ASP A 209 -11.17 13.47 -27.71
CA ASP A 209 -11.60 13.55 -29.08
C ASP A 209 -10.54 14.30 -29.92
N ALA A 210 -9.93 13.61 -30.82
CA ALA A 210 -9.31 14.18 -31.99
C ALA A 210 -9.18 13.11 -33.07
N THR A 211 -10.30 12.69 -33.58
CA THR A 211 -10.36 12.11 -34.92
C THR A 211 -11.59 12.70 -35.56
N ASP A 212 -11.39 13.64 -36.44
CA ASP A 212 -12.06 13.70 -37.72
C ASP A 212 -11.48 14.85 -38.55
N ALA A 213 -10.87 14.51 -39.61
CA ALA A 213 -10.65 15.41 -40.74
C ALA A 213 -10.79 14.57 -41.99
N THR A 214 -12.03 14.32 -42.31
CA THR A 214 -12.44 13.88 -43.63
C THR A 214 -12.53 15.08 -44.57
N ASP A 215 -11.89 14.90 -45.71
CA ASP A 215 -12.52 15.05 -47.00
C ASP A 215 -13.01 16.44 -47.39
N ALA A 216 -12.40 17.00 -48.34
CA ALA A 216 -13.06 17.87 -49.32
C ALA A 216 -12.39 17.66 -50.67
N THR A 217 -13.09 16.89 -51.41
CA THR A 217 -13.13 16.79 -52.86
C THR A 217 -13.26 18.15 -53.53
N ASP A 218 -12.81 18.12 -54.73
CA ASP A 218 -13.46 18.62 -55.94
C ASP A 218 -12.78 19.84 -56.55
N ALA A 219 -12.26 19.57 -57.63
CA ALA A 219 -12.77 19.61 -59.01
C ALA A 219 -12.61 20.96 -59.70
N THR A 220 -12.21 20.74 -60.90
CA THR A 220 -12.44 21.57 -62.11
C THR A 220 -11.59 22.82 -62.25
N ASP A 221 -11.09 23.12 -63.27
CA ASP A 221 -11.29 22.90 -64.70
C ASP A 221 -10.42 23.87 -65.48
N ALA A 222 -9.99 23.36 -66.54
CA ALA A 222 -9.93 24.04 -67.83
C ALA A 222 -8.98 25.17 -68.16
N THR A 223 -8.38 24.87 -69.22
CA THR A 223 -8.13 25.71 -70.42
C THR A 223 -7.00 26.70 -70.29
N ASP A 224 -6.15 26.73 -71.14
CA ASP A 224 -6.04 26.80 -72.55
C ASP A 224 -4.84 27.66 -72.96
N ALA A 225 -4.22 27.20 -73.97
CA ALA A 225 -3.64 27.96 -75.08
C ALA A 225 -2.33 28.72 -74.89
N THR A 226 -1.49 28.28 -75.76
CA THR A 226 -0.76 29.01 -76.80
C THR A 226 0.59 29.65 -76.43
N GLU A 227 1.50 29.16 -77.05
CA GLU A 227 2.59 29.49 -77.96
C GLU A 227 3.92 28.86 -77.55
#